data_221c30ca12ba4985f88ac0d00957530b
#
_entry.id   221c30ca12ba4985f88ac0d00957530b
#
_cell.length_a   1.000
_cell.length_b   1.000
_cell.length_c   1.000
_cell.angle_alpha   90.00
_cell.angle_beta   90.00
_cell.angle_gamma   90.00
#
_symmetry.space_group_name_H-M   'P 1'
#
loop_
_entity.id
_entity.type
_entity.pdbx_description
1 polymer ?
#
loop_
_entity_poly.entity_id
_entity_poly.type
_entity_poly.pdbx_seq_one_letter_code
_entity_poly.pdbx_strand_id
1 'polypeptide(L)'
;MKKKILASLLLSTIVLSVGAQVASAENLESSKTTGDVTFIHGGKPDVTKPEEGPKEDGEILEDDLDEDGNPIPLPNNGGIYVMHLPNFSFGDKNQTSVKTKEYPAVTEERKLKDTKESFYMPHSVQVSDVSGNENATWKLSVVQDAPFESKDNSKLTNTRIRIFGNTFTNTLHDSNALAEKITGVGLDTSDTASANYSAIPVAGAEEGALTVLENTVKGFTNASTTSAVFSNGYLEENYSPEKTNAAEAYEGVKLNVPASDQAKAKKYTTQLTWTLAVEPGVSELAPTE
;
A
#
# COMPACT_ATOMS: atom_id res chain seq x y z
N MET A 1 23.27 -32.32 18.25
CA MET A 1 23.14 -31.39 19.40
C MET A 1 21.72 -31.51 19.92
N LYS A 2 21.52 -31.96 21.17
CA LYS A 2 20.20 -32.19 21.77
C LYS A 2 19.70 -30.88 22.34
N LYS A 3 18.63 -30.29 21.77
CA LYS A 3 17.94 -29.12 22.34
C LYS A 3 17.15 -29.60 23.57
N LYS A 4 17.46 -29.04 24.73
CA LYS A 4 16.70 -29.24 25.96
C LYS A 4 15.50 -28.28 25.93
N ILE A 5 14.29 -28.82 25.88
CA ILE A 5 13.05 -28.08 26.08
C ILE A 5 12.87 -27.95 27.59
N LEU A 6 12.92 -26.72 28.11
CA LEU A 6 12.58 -26.44 29.51
C LEU A 6 11.07 -26.20 29.57
N ALA A 7 10.33 -27.15 30.08
CA ALA A 7 8.92 -26.99 30.43
C ALA A 7 8.82 -26.30 31.80
N SER A 8 8.35 -25.05 31.85
CA SER A 8 8.01 -24.37 33.10
C SER A 8 6.59 -24.76 33.52
N LEU A 9 6.47 -25.49 34.61
CA LEU A 9 5.19 -25.88 35.21
C LEU A 9 4.73 -24.73 36.13
N LEU A 10 3.79 -23.93 35.73
CA LEU A 10 3.11 -22.93 36.58
C LEU A 10 1.86 -23.58 37.19
N LEU A 11 1.95 -23.88 38.47
CA LEU A 11 0.84 -24.42 39.26
C LEU A 11 0.02 -23.24 39.79
N SER A 12 -1.18 -22.97 39.22
CA SER A 12 -2.11 -21.98 39.77
C SER A 12 -3.21 -22.66 40.57
N THR A 13 -3.24 -22.44 41.87
CA THR A 13 -4.31 -22.87 42.76
C THR A 13 -5.49 -21.91 42.69
N ILE A 14 -6.67 -22.41 42.36
CA ILE A 14 -7.91 -21.65 42.39
C ILE A 14 -8.73 -22.11 43.59
N VAL A 15 -9.08 -21.17 44.47
CA VAL A 15 -10.02 -21.35 45.55
C VAL A 15 -11.43 -21.18 45.01
N LEU A 16 -12.24 -22.23 45.06
CA LEU A 16 -13.68 -22.17 44.78
C LEU A 16 -14.44 -21.89 46.08
N SER A 17 -15.15 -20.75 46.14
CA SER A 17 -16.22 -20.50 47.13
C SER A 17 -17.54 -21.04 46.59
N VAL A 18 -18.04 -22.11 47.17
CA VAL A 18 -19.34 -22.71 46.85
C VAL A 18 -20.37 -22.26 47.86
N GLY A 19 -21.36 -21.46 47.41
CA GLY A 19 -22.61 -21.24 48.13
C GLY A 19 -23.56 -22.44 47.95
N ALA A 20 -24.00 -23.02 49.04
CA ALA A 20 -24.79 -24.23 49.04
C ALA A 20 -26.21 -24.03 48.49
N GLN A 21 -26.55 -24.74 47.45
CA GLN A 21 -27.94 -25.19 47.18
C GLN A 21 -27.93 -26.68 46.90
N VAL A 22 -28.74 -27.40 47.62
CA VAL A 22 -28.82 -28.88 47.58
C VAL A 22 -29.65 -29.26 46.35
N ALA A 23 -28.98 -29.56 45.29
CA ALA A 23 -29.46 -30.41 44.21
C ALA A 23 -28.40 -31.45 43.96
N SER A 24 -28.81 -32.69 43.80
CA SER A 24 -27.90 -33.82 43.52
C SER A 24 -27.01 -33.45 42.34
N ALA A 25 -25.84 -32.93 42.64
CA ALA A 25 -24.85 -32.63 41.61
C ALA A 25 -24.03 -33.90 41.36
N GLU A 26 -24.12 -34.41 40.13
CA GLU A 26 -23.06 -35.29 39.63
C GLU A 26 -21.73 -34.59 39.87
N ASN A 27 -20.81 -35.30 40.50
CA ASN A 27 -19.44 -34.82 40.66
C ASN A 27 -18.78 -34.73 39.26
N LEU A 28 -18.88 -33.55 38.66
CA LEU A 28 -18.13 -33.27 37.44
C LEU A 28 -16.67 -33.05 37.81
N GLU A 29 -15.86 -34.07 37.62
CA GLU A 29 -14.42 -33.91 37.71
C GLU A 29 -13.94 -33.13 36.49
N SER A 30 -13.30 -31.97 36.71
CA SER A 30 -12.69 -31.18 35.67
C SER A 30 -11.18 -31.09 35.85
N SER A 31 -10.44 -31.25 34.76
CA SER A 31 -8.99 -31.04 34.74
C SER A 31 -8.69 -29.84 33.83
N LYS A 32 -7.62 -29.11 34.15
CA LYS A 32 -7.13 -27.99 33.33
C LYS A 32 -5.82 -28.37 32.71
N THR A 33 -5.68 -28.05 31.43
CA THR A 33 -4.43 -28.14 30.71
C THR A 33 -4.07 -26.76 30.19
N THR A 34 -2.79 -26.49 29.97
CA THR A 34 -2.30 -25.22 29.35
C THR A 34 -1.90 -25.51 27.91
N GLY A 35 -2.21 -24.55 27.02
CA GLY A 35 -1.65 -24.45 25.68
C GLY A 35 -0.93 -23.14 25.56
N ASP A 36 0.17 -23.12 24.84
CA ASP A 36 0.93 -21.92 24.53
C ASP A 36 1.28 -21.87 23.05
N VAL A 37 1.44 -20.63 22.53
CA VAL A 37 1.90 -20.37 21.17
C VAL A 37 2.69 -19.08 21.18
N THR A 38 3.76 -19.03 20.40
CA THR A 38 4.56 -17.82 20.18
C THR A 38 4.52 -17.47 18.71
N PHE A 39 4.18 -16.23 18.38
CA PHE A 39 4.24 -15.69 17.03
C PHE A 39 5.51 -14.86 16.85
N ILE A 40 6.08 -14.93 15.66
CA ILE A 40 7.15 -14.04 15.18
C ILE A 40 6.61 -13.30 13.95
N HIS A 41 7.28 -12.22 13.53
CA HIS A 41 6.88 -11.51 12.30
C HIS A 41 6.85 -12.47 11.10
N GLY A 42 5.89 -12.23 10.19
CA GLY A 42 5.76 -13.00 8.95
C GLY A 42 6.84 -12.64 7.92
N GLY A 43 7.03 -13.53 6.92
CA GLY A 43 7.78 -13.21 5.71
C GLY A 43 6.96 -12.32 4.76
N LYS A 44 7.62 -11.82 3.69
CA LYS A 44 6.93 -11.05 2.64
C LYS A 44 5.76 -11.86 2.06
N PRO A 45 4.52 -11.34 2.12
CA PRO A 45 3.36 -12.00 1.50
C PRO A 45 3.41 -11.92 -0.03
N ASP A 46 2.43 -12.54 -0.70
CA ASP A 46 2.19 -12.32 -2.12
C ASP A 46 1.52 -10.95 -2.37
N VAL A 47 1.75 -10.38 -3.56
CA VAL A 47 1.01 -9.20 -4.04
C VAL A 47 -0.41 -9.62 -4.37
N THR A 48 -1.41 -8.90 -3.88
CA THR A 48 -2.82 -9.21 -4.15
C THR A 48 -3.48 -8.10 -4.95
N LYS A 49 -4.50 -8.48 -5.74
CA LYS A 49 -5.35 -7.51 -6.41
C LYS A 49 -6.04 -6.63 -5.35
N PRO A 50 -5.98 -5.29 -5.45
CA PRO A 50 -6.73 -4.44 -4.55
C PRO A 50 -8.22 -4.64 -4.74
N GLU A 51 -8.91 -5.11 -3.72
CA GLU A 51 -10.35 -5.36 -3.73
C GLU A 51 -10.98 -4.81 -2.46
N GLU A 52 -12.25 -4.43 -2.52
CA GLU A 52 -12.95 -3.99 -1.32
C GLU A 52 -13.06 -5.17 -0.33
N GLY A 53 -12.56 -4.96 0.89
CA GLY A 53 -12.46 -5.98 1.92
C GLY A 53 -13.65 -6.00 2.89
N PRO A 54 -13.67 -6.97 3.80
CA PRO A 54 -12.61 -7.96 4.05
C PRO A 54 -12.58 -9.08 3.02
N LYS A 55 -11.39 -9.43 2.53
CA LYS A 55 -11.20 -10.49 1.53
C LYS A 55 -9.83 -11.15 1.74
N GLU A 56 -9.83 -12.26 2.47
CA GLU A 56 -8.60 -13.00 2.83
C GLU A 56 -7.95 -13.71 1.63
N ASP A 57 -8.76 -14.18 0.69
CA ASP A 57 -8.34 -14.97 -0.48
C ASP A 57 -8.37 -14.13 -1.77
N GLY A 58 -7.74 -12.95 -1.77
CA GLY A 58 -7.64 -12.10 -2.95
C GLY A 58 -6.84 -12.75 -4.09
N GLU A 59 -7.15 -12.41 -5.34
CA GLU A 59 -6.39 -12.87 -6.50
C GLU A 59 -4.93 -12.41 -6.38
N ILE A 60 -4.00 -13.39 -6.54
CA ILE A 60 -2.56 -13.12 -6.42
C ILE A 60 -2.03 -12.59 -7.75
N LEU A 61 -1.29 -11.49 -7.67
CA LEU A 61 -0.63 -10.87 -8.82
C LEU A 61 0.83 -11.30 -8.93
N GLU A 62 1.39 -11.20 -10.13
CA GLU A 62 2.83 -11.30 -10.31
C GLU A 62 3.56 -10.15 -9.59
N ASP A 63 4.75 -10.44 -9.07
CA ASP A 63 5.66 -9.42 -8.56
C ASP A 63 6.07 -8.46 -9.68
N ASP A 64 6.38 -7.22 -9.32
CA ASP A 64 6.95 -6.26 -10.24
C ASP A 64 8.39 -6.66 -10.61
N LEU A 65 8.68 -6.70 -11.90
CA LEU A 65 9.97 -7.11 -12.43
C LEU A 65 10.68 -5.92 -13.07
N ASP A 66 12.01 -5.91 -12.98
CA ASP A 66 12.85 -5.00 -13.72
C ASP A 66 12.97 -5.41 -15.22
N GLU A 67 13.72 -4.64 -16.00
CA GLU A 67 13.94 -4.90 -17.44
C GLU A 67 14.66 -6.25 -17.71
N ASP A 68 15.36 -6.78 -16.71
CA ASP A 68 16.08 -8.06 -16.77
C ASP A 68 15.22 -9.24 -16.26
N GLY A 69 14.00 -8.98 -15.81
CA GLY A 69 13.05 -9.97 -15.29
C GLY A 69 13.28 -10.39 -13.84
N ASN A 70 14.04 -9.60 -13.06
CA ASN A 70 14.22 -9.85 -11.64
C ASN A 70 13.19 -9.05 -10.81
N PRO A 71 12.75 -9.57 -9.66
CA PRO A 71 11.89 -8.82 -8.75
C PRO A 71 12.52 -7.48 -8.33
N ILE A 72 11.77 -6.40 -8.46
CA ILE A 72 12.21 -5.06 -8.04
C ILE A 72 12.35 -5.05 -6.51
N PRO A 73 13.50 -4.62 -5.95
CA PRO A 73 13.65 -4.45 -4.52
C PRO A 73 12.71 -3.35 -4.01
N LEU A 74 11.74 -3.71 -3.18
CA LEU A 74 10.78 -2.79 -2.59
C LEU A 74 11.12 -2.51 -1.12
N PRO A 75 10.81 -1.30 -0.59
CA PRO A 75 11.06 -0.95 0.81
C PRO A 75 10.39 -1.93 1.77
N ASN A 76 11.09 -2.29 2.84
CA ASN A 76 10.53 -3.05 3.96
C ASN A 76 11.18 -2.63 5.27
N ASN A 77 10.47 -2.81 6.38
CA ASN A 77 10.99 -2.55 7.71
C ASN A 77 10.21 -3.37 8.76
N GLY A 78 10.89 -4.25 9.48
CA GLY A 78 10.34 -4.95 10.64
C GLY A 78 9.05 -5.75 10.39
N GLY A 79 8.90 -6.39 9.23
CA GLY A 79 7.69 -7.13 8.86
C GLY A 79 6.60 -6.27 8.20
N ILE A 80 6.89 -4.99 7.90
CA ILE A 80 6.04 -4.15 7.07
C ILE A 80 6.71 -4.04 5.69
N TYR A 81 6.01 -4.46 4.65
CA TYR A 81 6.53 -4.59 3.29
C TYR A 81 5.74 -3.73 2.33
N VAL A 82 6.43 -2.92 1.52
CA VAL A 82 5.83 -2.39 0.29
C VAL A 82 5.72 -3.55 -0.70
N MET A 83 4.52 -3.78 -1.21
CA MET A 83 4.22 -4.91 -2.08
C MET A 83 4.16 -4.51 -3.54
N HIS A 84 3.74 -3.28 -3.83
CA HIS A 84 3.61 -2.74 -5.17
C HIS A 84 3.82 -1.22 -5.19
N LEU A 85 4.53 -0.74 -6.21
CA LEU A 85 4.72 0.68 -6.53
C LEU A 85 4.46 0.90 -8.03
N PRO A 86 3.68 1.91 -8.42
CA PRO A 86 3.27 2.10 -9.81
C PRO A 86 4.36 2.74 -10.66
N ASN A 87 4.36 2.39 -11.95
CA ASN A 87 5.08 3.08 -13.01
C ASN A 87 4.12 3.97 -13.82
N PHE A 88 4.23 5.27 -13.72
CA PHE A 88 3.33 6.20 -14.42
C PHE A 88 3.73 6.37 -15.89
N SER A 89 2.85 5.98 -16.79
CA SER A 89 2.95 6.25 -18.22
C SER A 89 1.84 7.21 -18.66
N PHE A 90 2.21 8.23 -19.43
CA PHE A 90 1.25 9.19 -19.99
C PHE A 90 1.09 9.01 -21.51
N GLY A 91 1.50 7.87 -22.05
CA GLY A 91 1.40 7.54 -23.46
C GLY A 91 2.48 8.23 -24.33
N ASP A 92 2.45 7.93 -25.63
CA ASP A 92 3.47 8.34 -26.60
C ASP A 92 2.93 9.25 -27.73
N LYS A 93 1.63 9.63 -27.68
CA LYS A 93 0.95 10.41 -28.72
C LYS A 93 0.51 11.79 -28.25
N ASN A 94 1.14 12.31 -27.20
CA ASN A 94 0.82 13.61 -26.64
C ASN A 94 1.31 14.74 -27.54
N GLN A 95 0.43 15.68 -27.84
CA GLN A 95 0.76 16.85 -28.64
C GLN A 95 1.26 17.98 -27.73
N THR A 96 2.32 18.66 -28.16
CA THR A 96 2.78 19.90 -27.52
C THR A 96 1.71 20.98 -27.58
N SER A 97 1.70 21.87 -26.58
CA SER A 97 0.67 22.91 -26.47
C SER A 97 1.29 24.27 -26.14
N VAL A 98 0.69 25.33 -26.66
CA VAL A 98 1.02 26.73 -26.29
C VAL A 98 0.37 27.13 -24.95
N LYS A 99 -0.49 26.26 -24.38
CA LYS A 99 -1.16 26.48 -23.10
C LYS A 99 -0.74 25.40 -22.14
N THR A 100 -0.84 25.66 -20.84
CA THR A 100 -0.77 24.60 -19.82
C THR A 100 -1.76 23.50 -20.16
N LYS A 101 -1.31 22.26 -20.14
CA LYS A 101 -2.11 21.08 -20.47
C LYS A 101 -1.87 19.95 -19.51
N GLU A 102 -2.91 19.19 -19.26
CA GLU A 102 -2.86 17.93 -18.53
C GLU A 102 -2.99 16.75 -19.51
N TYR A 103 -2.18 15.74 -19.27
CA TYR A 103 -2.19 14.49 -20.02
C TYR A 103 -2.51 13.37 -19.04
N PRO A 104 -3.65 12.67 -19.20
CA PRO A 104 -4.01 11.58 -18.31
C PRO A 104 -3.03 10.43 -18.43
N ALA A 105 -2.79 9.74 -17.33
CA ALA A 105 -2.02 8.50 -17.32
C ALA A 105 -2.81 7.39 -18.02
N VAL A 106 -2.11 6.44 -18.60
CA VAL A 106 -2.70 5.19 -19.08
C VAL A 106 -2.71 4.17 -17.94
N THR A 107 -3.72 3.31 -17.92
CA THR A 107 -3.82 2.24 -16.91
C THR A 107 -2.60 1.32 -16.93
N GLU A 108 -2.30 0.72 -15.80
CA GLU A 108 -1.16 -0.18 -15.62
C GLU A 108 -1.56 -1.62 -15.97
N GLU A 109 -0.71 -2.32 -16.72
CA GLU A 109 -0.90 -3.76 -16.97
C GLU A 109 -0.44 -4.56 -15.75
N ARG A 110 -1.31 -5.45 -15.27
CA ARG A 110 -1.00 -6.42 -14.21
C ARG A 110 -1.31 -7.82 -14.70
N LYS A 111 -0.70 -8.82 -14.08
CA LYS A 111 -0.92 -10.23 -14.43
C LYS A 111 -1.27 -11.05 -13.22
N LEU A 112 -2.23 -11.94 -13.38
CA LEU A 112 -2.55 -12.95 -12.39
C LEU A 112 -1.41 -13.98 -12.31
N LYS A 113 -0.95 -14.31 -11.10
CA LYS A 113 0.18 -15.21 -10.89
C LYS A 113 -0.08 -16.62 -11.42
N ASP A 114 -1.30 -17.13 -11.22
CA ASP A 114 -1.65 -18.50 -11.55
C ASP A 114 -1.96 -18.68 -13.03
N THR A 115 -2.82 -17.83 -13.60
CA THR A 115 -3.29 -17.96 -14.98
C THR A 115 -2.41 -17.24 -16.00
N LYS A 116 -1.57 -16.32 -15.55
CA LYS A 116 -0.78 -15.38 -16.39
C LYS A 116 -1.64 -14.46 -17.24
N GLU A 117 -2.93 -14.38 -16.93
CA GLU A 117 -3.86 -13.50 -17.62
C GLU A 117 -3.53 -12.04 -17.28
N SER A 118 -3.43 -11.20 -18.32
CA SER A 118 -3.21 -9.77 -18.19
C SER A 118 -4.53 -9.02 -18.07
N PHE A 119 -4.54 -7.99 -17.22
CA PHE A 119 -5.62 -7.01 -17.15
C PHE A 119 -5.02 -5.63 -16.88
N TYR A 120 -5.82 -4.59 -17.13
CA TYR A 120 -5.39 -3.20 -16.93
C TYR A 120 -6.18 -2.59 -15.77
N MET A 121 -5.48 -1.83 -14.93
CA MET A 121 -6.08 -1.21 -13.76
C MET A 121 -5.50 0.18 -13.51
N PRO A 122 -6.20 1.06 -12.75
CA PRO A 122 -5.61 2.29 -12.25
C PRO A 122 -4.36 2.00 -11.42
N HIS A 123 -3.42 2.94 -11.43
CA HIS A 123 -2.23 2.84 -10.60
C HIS A 123 -2.59 2.74 -9.12
N SER A 124 -1.81 1.97 -8.39
CA SER A 124 -2.01 1.75 -6.95
C SER A 124 -0.68 1.62 -6.23
N VAL A 125 -0.72 1.76 -4.92
CA VAL A 125 0.35 1.33 -4.01
C VAL A 125 -0.20 0.32 -3.03
N GLN A 126 0.64 -0.61 -2.58
CA GLN A 126 0.21 -1.65 -1.65
C GLN A 126 1.26 -1.87 -0.56
N VAL A 127 0.81 -1.98 0.68
CA VAL A 127 1.64 -2.24 1.87
C VAL A 127 1.01 -3.36 2.67
N SER A 128 1.81 -4.38 3.00
CA SER A 128 1.44 -5.48 3.91
C SER A 128 2.13 -5.31 5.24
N ASP A 129 1.37 -5.44 6.31
CA ASP A 129 1.87 -5.42 7.69
C ASP A 129 1.70 -6.80 8.32
N VAL A 130 2.78 -7.54 8.39
CA VAL A 130 2.88 -8.86 9.08
C VAL A 130 3.90 -8.79 10.21
N SER A 131 4.11 -7.59 10.75
CA SER A 131 5.08 -7.33 11.81
C SER A 131 4.70 -7.98 13.15
N GLY A 132 3.41 -8.21 13.39
CA GLY A 132 2.91 -8.62 14.71
C GLY A 132 3.07 -7.52 15.78
N ASN A 133 3.39 -6.29 15.39
CA ASN A 133 3.63 -5.17 16.30
C ASN A 133 2.36 -4.35 16.51
N GLU A 134 1.74 -4.48 17.67
CA GLU A 134 0.52 -3.75 18.05
C GLU A 134 0.71 -2.23 18.19
N ASN A 135 1.96 -1.75 18.20
CA ASN A 135 2.29 -0.33 18.31
C ASN A 135 2.77 0.29 17.00
N ALA A 136 2.88 -0.47 15.92
CA ALA A 136 3.35 0.04 14.65
C ALA A 136 2.37 1.01 14.00
N THR A 137 2.89 2.14 13.55
CA THR A 137 2.32 2.99 12.51
C THR A 137 3.32 3.09 11.37
N TRP A 138 2.84 3.38 10.17
CA TRP A 138 3.72 3.48 9.02
C TRP A 138 3.18 4.47 7.99
N LYS A 139 4.09 4.98 7.18
CA LYS A 139 3.80 5.95 6.13
C LYS A 139 4.62 5.65 4.88
N LEU A 140 3.94 5.59 3.73
CA LEU A 140 4.56 5.53 2.41
C LEU A 140 4.46 6.89 1.73
N SER A 141 5.58 7.42 1.29
CA SER A 141 5.67 8.72 0.63
C SER A 141 6.50 8.67 -0.64
N VAL A 142 6.33 9.68 -1.51
CA VAL A 142 7.00 9.76 -2.81
C VAL A 142 7.51 11.16 -3.10
N VAL A 143 8.66 11.23 -3.79
CA VAL A 143 9.20 12.44 -4.42
C VAL A 143 9.62 12.14 -5.85
N GLN A 144 9.59 13.15 -6.70
CA GLN A 144 10.18 13.14 -8.03
C GLN A 144 11.66 13.55 -7.88
N ASP A 145 12.61 12.70 -8.25
CA ASP A 145 14.04 12.90 -7.98
C ASP A 145 14.60 14.14 -8.69
N ALA A 146 14.13 14.39 -9.90
CA ALA A 146 14.53 15.53 -10.72
C ALA A 146 13.38 15.93 -11.66
N PRO A 147 13.43 17.13 -12.26
CA PRO A 147 12.52 17.48 -13.36
C PRO A 147 12.56 16.46 -14.49
N PHE A 148 11.44 16.31 -15.20
CA PHE A 148 11.41 15.48 -16.41
C PHE A 148 12.46 15.94 -17.39
N GLU A 149 13.28 15.01 -17.88
CA GLU A 149 14.42 15.29 -18.75
C GLU A 149 14.44 14.37 -19.96
N SER A 150 14.80 14.91 -21.12
CA SER A 150 15.00 14.17 -22.36
C SER A 150 16.46 13.76 -22.53
N LYS A 151 16.74 12.81 -23.43
CA LYS A 151 18.10 12.31 -23.69
C LYS A 151 19.12 13.38 -24.10
N ASP A 152 18.66 14.52 -24.61
CA ASP A 152 19.49 15.69 -24.97
C ASP A 152 19.49 16.79 -23.92
N ASN A 153 19.17 16.44 -22.66
CA ASN A 153 19.17 17.32 -21.49
C ASN A 153 18.15 18.49 -21.54
N SER A 154 17.11 18.40 -22.39
CA SER A 154 16.00 19.35 -22.30
C SER A 154 15.14 19.02 -21.09
N LYS A 155 14.83 20.00 -20.24
CA LYS A 155 14.10 19.80 -18.97
C LYS A 155 12.73 20.44 -19.01
N LEU A 156 11.77 19.79 -18.34
CA LEU A 156 10.46 20.33 -18.03
C LEU A 156 10.44 20.62 -16.51
N THR A 157 10.88 21.84 -16.16
CA THR A 157 11.21 22.18 -14.75
C THR A 157 9.98 22.23 -13.85
N ASN A 158 8.83 22.67 -14.41
CA ASN A 158 7.60 22.88 -13.64
C ASN A 158 6.57 21.77 -13.85
N THR A 159 6.89 20.78 -14.70
CA THR A 159 6.01 19.63 -14.96
C THR A 159 5.95 18.71 -13.76
N ARG A 160 4.71 18.34 -13.36
CA ARG A 160 4.45 17.50 -12.18
C ARG A 160 3.41 16.43 -12.49
N ILE A 161 3.60 15.27 -11.85
CA ILE A 161 2.55 14.25 -11.76
C ILE A 161 1.55 14.70 -10.70
N ARG A 162 0.27 14.69 -11.05
CA ARG A 162 -0.86 15.05 -10.17
C ARG A 162 -1.73 13.83 -9.92
N ILE A 163 -2.10 13.59 -8.67
CA ILE A 163 -3.00 12.53 -8.25
C ILE A 163 -4.30 13.18 -7.79
N PHE A 164 -5.44 12.76 -8.37
CA PHE A 164 -6.76 13.39 -8.21
C PHE A 164 -7.66 12.67 -7.20
N GLY A 165 -7.17 11.72 -6.49
CA GLY A 165 -7.89 11.01 -5.45
C GLY A 165 -7.38 9.58 -5.29
N ASN A 166 -7.83 8.97 -4.21
CA ASN A 166 -7.52 7.57 -3.94
C ASN A 166 -8.70 6.89 -3.24
N THR A 167 -8.81 5.60 -3.45
CA THR A 167 -9.71 4.70 -2.72
C THR A 167 -8.87 3.72 -1.95
N PHE A 168 -9.20 3.50 -0.67
CA PHE A 168 -8.47 2.54 0.16
C PHE A 168 -9.18 1.20 0.19
N THR A 169 -8.40 0.14 0.14
CA THR A 169 -8.85 -1.23 0.37
C THR A 169 -7.96 -1.93 1.39
N ASN A 170 -8.49 -2.93 2.07
CA ASN A 170 -7.73 -3.73 3.03
C ASN A 170 -8.28 -5.16 3.09
N THR A 171 -7.41 -6.15 3.30
CA THR A 171 -7.80 -7.57 3.31
C THR A 171 -8.63 -7.98 4.52
N LEU A 172 -8.59 -7.22 5.64
CA LEU A 172 -9.35 -7.52 6.87
C LEU A 172 -10.46 -6.51 7.18
N HIS A 173 -10.36 -5.30 6.64
CA HIS A 173 -11.21 -4.17 7.02
C HIS A 173 -12.00 -3.66 5.83
N ASP A 174 -13.28 -3.36 6.05
CA ASP A 174 -14.12 -2.67 5.08
C ASP A 174 -13.82 -1.16 5.02
N SER A 175 -14.39 -0.47 4.06
CA SER A 175 -14.18 0.97 3.84
C SER A 175 -14.57 1.83 5.05
N ASN A 176 -15.60 1.43 5.83
CA ASN A 176 -16.00 2.17 7.04
C ASN A 176 -14.94 2.03 8.15
N ALA A 177 -14.36 0.84 8.31
CA ALA A 177 -13.32 0.60 9.31
C ALA A 177 -12.02 1.32 8.94
N LEU A 178 -11.75 1.54 7.65
CA LEU A 178 -10.57 2.27 7.16
C LEU A 178 -10.69 3.77 7.37
N ALA A 179 -11.92 4.32 7.36
CA ALA A 179 -12.16 5.74 7.50
C ALA A 179 -11.48 6.30 8.78
N GLU A 180 -10.81 7.45 8.65
CA GLU A 180 -10.06 8.13 9.72
C GLU A 180 -8.82 7.38 10.27
N LYS A 181 -8.58 6.15 9.84
CA LYS A 181 -7.43 5.35 10.30
C LYS A 181 -6.36 5.18 9.23
N ILE A 182 -6.81 5.10 8.00
CA ILE A 182 -5.93 5.10 6.82
C ILE A 182 -6.10 6.44 6.13
N THR A 183 -4.98 7.09 5.86
CA THR A 183 -4.93 8.32 5.08
C THR A 183 -4.06 8.13 3.84
N GLY A 184 -4.21 9.02 2.89
CA GLY A 184 -3.44 8.95 1.64
C GLY A 184 -3.24 10.31 1.04
N VAL A 185 -3.32 10.40 -0.28
CA VAL A 185 -3.14 11.66 -0.98
C VAL A 185 -4.15 12.68 -0.47
N GLY A 186 -3.64 13.66 0.28
CA GLY A 186 -4.43 14.83 0.68
C GLY A 186 -4.71 15.69 -0.54
N LEU A 187 -5.99 15.97 -0.80
CA LEU A 187 -6.36 16.78 -1.93
C LEU A 187 -6.35 18.26 -1.53
N ASP A 188 -5.62 19.08 -2.27
CA ASP A 188 -5.67 20.53 -2.09
C ASP A 188 -7.04 21.06 -2.55
N THR A 189 -7.85 21.47 -1.59
CA THR A 189 -9.18 22.03 -1.81
C THR A 189 -9.19 23.56 -1.84
N SER A 190 -8.05 24.20 -1.69
CA SER A 190 -7.94 25.66 -1.59
C SER A 190 -8.19 26.37 -2.92
N ASP A 191 -7.97 25.68 -4.05
CA ASP A 191 -8.27 26.20 -5.39
C ASP A 191 -9.62 25.70 -5.88
N THR A 192 -10.63 26.53 -5.76
CA THR A 192 -12.00 26.25 -6.23
C THR A 192 -12.13 26.18 -7.75
N ALA A 193 -11.11 26.57 -8.50
CA ALA A 193 -11.08 26.55 -9.97
C ALA A 193 -10.46 25.28 -10.55
N SER A 194 -9.70 24.54 -9.76
CA SER A 194 -9.03 23.29 -10.16
C SER A 194 -9.65 22.10 -9.47
N ALA A 195 -9.76 20.99 -10.16
CA ALA A 195 -10.12 19.73 -9.54
C ALA A 195 -9.12 19.41 -8.41
N ASN A 196 -9.63 18.95 -7.28
CA ASN A 196 -8.84 18.58 -6.10
C ASN A 196 -7.75 17.56 -6.49
N TYR A 197 -6.50 17.91 -6.33
CA TYR A 197 -5.36 17.04 -6.60
C TYR A 197 -4.21 17.34 -5.63
N SER A 198 -3.26 16.41 -5.54
CA SER A 198 -1.93 16.68 -5.01
C SER A 198 -0.87 16.38 -6.06
N ALA A 199 0.12 17.27 -6.15
CA ALA A 199 1.25 17.11 -7.04
C ALA A 199 2.40 16.37 -6.32
N ILE A 200 3.07 15.44 -7.01
CA ILE A 200 4.32 14.85 -6.50
C ILE A 200 5.41 15.93 -6.54
N PRO A 201 5.98 16.32 -5.39
CA PRO A 201 7.00 17.35 -5.33
C PRO A 201 8.33 16.86 -5.89
N VAL A 202 9.18 17.76 -6.35
CA VAL A 202 10.58 17.44 -6.69
C VAL A 202 11.40 17.39 -5.41
N ALA A 203 12.36 16.48 -5.34
CA ALA A 203 13.25 16.33 -4.19
C ALA A 203 13.93 17.67 -3.82
N GLY A 204 13.92 18.00 -2.54
CA GLY A 204 14.40 19.28 -2.02
C GLY A 204 13.39 20.43 -2.07
N ALA A 205 12.16 20.20 -2.49
CA ALA A 205 11.08 21.17 -2.37
C ALA A 205 10.70 21.41 -0.89
N GLU A 206 10.18 22.58 -0.55
CA GLU A 206 9.80 22.93 0.82
C GLU A 206 8.64 22.09 1.34
N GLU A 207 7.76 21.64 0.46
CA GLU A 207 6.60 20.79 0.76
C GLU A 207 7.01 19.39 1.27
N GLY A 208 8.26 18.99 1.02
CA GLY A 208 8.75 17.65 1.36
C GLY A 208 8.15 16.56 0.47
N ALA A 209 8.10 15.32 0.97
CA ALA A 209 7.57 14.19 0.23
C ALA A 209 6.02 14.13 0.32
N LEU A 210 5.36 13.76 -0.78
CA LEU A 210 3.91 13.52 -0.78
C LEU A 210 3.60 12.20 -0.07
N THR A 211 2.81 12.24 0.99
CA THR A 211 2.27 11.03 1.63
C THR A 211 1.17 10.44 0.74
N VAL A 212 1.33 9.18 0.35
CA VAL A 212 0.39 8.49 -0.55
C VAL A 212 -0.43 7.41 0.13
N LEU A 213 0.08 6.86 1.23
CA LEU A 213 -0.63 5.89 2.06
C LEU A 213 -0.03 5.88 3.47
N GLU A 214 -0.87 5.97 4.48
CA GLU A 214 -0.43 6.03 5.87
C GLU A 214 -1.42 5.32 6.80
N ASN A 215 -0.90 4.46 7.66
CA ASN A 215 -1.62 3.95 8.82
C ASN A 215 -1.33 4.84 10.03
N THR A 216 -2.33 5.58 10.49
CA THR A 216 -2.20 6.52 11.60
C THR A 216 -2.53 5.90 12.97
N VAL A 217 -3.07 4.68 13.00
CA VAL A 217 -3.51 4.01 14.22
C VAL A 217 -2.64 2.80 14.51
N LYS A 218 -2.06 2.77 15.70
CA LYS A 218 -1.15 1.72 16.16
C LYS A 218 -1.76 0.33 15.99
N GLY A 219 -1.02 -0.55 15.33
CA GLY A 219 -1.36 -1.96 15.11
C GLY A 219 -2.62 -2.22 14.29
N PHE A 220 -3.28 -1.19 13.77
CA PHE A 220 -4.54 -1.35 13.05
C PHE A 220 -4.44 -2.22 11.79
N THR A 221 -3.32 -2.11 11.07
CA THR A 221 -3.07 -2.86 9.83
C THR A 221 -2.40 -4.21 10.04
N ASN A 222 -2.14 -4.59 11.29
CA ASN A 222 -1.44 -5.85 11.58
C ASN A 222 -2.17 -7.06 10.97
N ALA A 223 -1.39 -7.98 10.39
CA ALA A 223 -1.84 -9.16 9.65
C ALA A 223 -2.75 -8.85 8.45
N SER A 224 -2.57 -7.67 7.82
CA SER A 224 -3.36 -7.29 6.65
C SER A 224 -2.55 -6.59 5.56
N THR A 225 -3.12 -6.53 4.37
CA THR A 225 -2.60 -5.78 3.24
C THR A 225 -3.52 -4.61 2.93
N THR A 226 -2.95 -3.41 2.89
CA THR A 226 -3.66 -2.15 2.61
C THR A 226 -3.22 -1.61 1.25
N SER A 227 -4.16 -1.19 0.42
CA SER A 227 -3.88 -0.57 -0.87
C SER A 227 -4.51 0.82 -0.96
N ALA A 228 -3.83 1.73 -1.66
CA ALA A 228 -4.43 2.96 -2.17
C ALA A 228 -4.45 2.91 -3.69
N VAL A 229 -5.63 2.91 -4.27
CA VAL A 229 -5.86 2.93 -5.72
C VAL A 229 -6.11 4.37 -6.14
N PHE A 230 -5.33 4.89 -7.08
CA PHE A 230 -5.42 6.28 -7.54
C PHE A 230 -6.56 6.45 -8.54
N SER A 231 -7.78 6.27 -8.07
CA SER A 231 -8.99 6.51 -8.84
C SER A 231 -10.06 7.12 -7.94
N ASN A 232 -10.91 7.96 -8.52
CA ASN A 232 -12.11 8.44 -7.87
C ASN A 232 -13.21 7.37 -7.98
N GLY A 233 -13.24 6.47 -7.03
CA GLY A 233 -14.15 5.34 -7.02
C GLY A 233 -13.51 4.09 -7.62
N TYR A 234 -13.27 3.14 -6.76
CA TYR A 234 -12.92 1.79 -7.11
C TYR A 234 -14.22 1.05 -7.44
N LEU A 235 -14.38 0.70 -8.70
CA LEU A 235 -15.43 -0.22 -9.10
C LEU A 235 -14.75 -1.52 -9.53
N GLU A 236 -15.16 -2.64 -8.95
CA GLU A 236 -14.63 -3.97 -9.31
C GLU A 236 -14.70 -4.21 -10.82
N GLU A 237 -15.73 -3.67 -11.46
CA GLU A 237 -15.89 -3.70 -12.90
C GLU A 237 -14.78 -3.00 -13.69
N ASN A 238 -14.01 -2.09 -13.07
CA ASN A 238 -12.86 -1.44 -13.70
C ASN A 238 -11.63 -2.36 -13.78
N TYR A 239 -11.68 -3.50 -13.10
CA TYR A 239 -10.61 -4.51 -13.05
C TYR A 239 -10.98 -5.79 -13.81
N SER A 240 -12.12 -5.80 -14.47
CA SER A 240 -12.53 -6.95 -15.26
C SER A 240 -11.65 -7.10 -16.50
N PRO A 241 -11.00 -8.26 -16.70
CA PRO A 241 -10.24 -8.55 -17.93
C PRO A 241 -11.06 -8.39 -19.19
N GLU A 242 -12.38 -8.57 -19.09
CA GLU A 242 -13.31 -8.45 -20.23
C GLU A 242 -13.51 -7.00 -20.68
N LYS A 243 -13.26 -6.02 -19.83
CA LYS A 243 -13.51 -4.59 -20.13
C LYS A 243 -12.27 -3.80 -20.54
N THR A 244 -11.06 -4.27 -20.16
CA THR A 244 -9.82 -3.54 -20.38
C THR A 244 -8.76 -4.42 -21.03
N ASN A 245 -8.94 -4.64 -22.34
CA ASN A 245 -7.96 -5.38 -23.15
C ASN A 245 -6.75 -4.55 -23.59
N ALA A 246 -6.70 -3.28 -23.22
CA ALA A 246 -5.65 -2.36 -23.60
C ALA A 246 -5.47 -1.26 -22.58
N ALA A 247 -4.26 -0.71 -22.49
CA ALA A 247 -3.98 0.45 -21.67
C ALA A 247 -4.80 1.66 -22.17
N GLU A 248 -5.71 2.12 -21.31
CA GLU A 248 -6.57 3.28 -21.58
C GLU A 248 -6.20 4.45 -20.68
N ALA A 249 -6.37 5.67 -21.20
CA ALA A 249 -6.19 6.88 -20.42
C ALA A 249 -7.28 6.99 -19.35
N TYR A 250 -6.90 7.36 -18.12
CA TYR A 250 -7.84 7.57 -17.03
C TYR A 250 -7.53 8.85 -16.22
N GLU A 251 -8.53 9.38 -15.52
CA GLU A 251 -8.48 10.71 -14.95
C GLU A 251 -7.85 10.78 -13.53
N GLY A 252 -7.56 9.63 -12.89
CA GLY A 252 -7.05 9.58 -11.51
C GLY A 252 -5.63 10.09 -11.35
N VAL A 253 -4.81 10.01 -12.41
CA VAL A 253 -3.44 10.54 -12.43
C VAL A 253 -3.20 11.28 -13.74
N LYS A 254 -2.60 12.48 -13.66
CA LYS A 254 -2.29 13.30 -14.86
C LYS A 254 -0.90 13.92 -14.76
N LEU A 255 -0.28 14.08 -15.91
CA LEU A 255 0.91 14.90 -16.06
C LEU A 255 0.50 16.33 -16.37
N ASN A 256 0.74 17.25 -15.47
CA ASN A 256 0.56 18.68 -15.71
C ASN A 256 1.82 19.28 -16.35
N VAL A 257 1.69 19.78 -17.56
CA VAL A 257 2.78 20.44 -18.32
C VAL A 257 2.45 21.91 -18.48
N PRO A 258 3.04 22.80 -17.66
CA PRO A 258 2.87 24.24 -17.81
C PRO A 258 3.41 24.76 -19.14
N ALA A 259 2.75 25.77 -19.70
CA ALA A 259 3.21 26.42 -20.94
C ALA A 259 4.63 26.98 -20.82
N SER A 260 5.05 27.38 -19.62
CA SER A 260 6.40 27.90 -19.34
C SER A 260 7.52 26.87 -19.58
N ASP A 261 7.23 25.56 -19.54
CA ASP A 261 8.22 24.52 -19.78
C ASP A 261 8.56 24.35 -21.27
N GLN A 262 7.76 24.92 -22.18
CA GLN A 262 7.98 24.92 -23.63
C GLN A 262 8.33 23.52 -24.15
N ALA A 263 7.51 22.53 -23.78
CA ALA A 263 7.74 21.12 -24.12
C ALA A 263 7.98 20.94 -25.63
N LYS A 264 9.01 20.18 -25.98
CA LYS A 264 9.37 19.86 -27.37
C LYS A 264 8.86 18.46 -27.71
N ALA A 265 8.74 18.13 -28.99
CA ALA A 265 8.32 16.81 -29.46
C ALA A 265 9.44 15.77 -29.21
N LYS A 266 9.57 15.31 -27.96
CA LYS A 266 10.59 14.38 -27.45
C LYS A 266 10.02 13.52 -26.35
N LYS A 267 10.69 12.39 -26.06
CA LYS A 267 10.45 11.61 -24.85
C LYS A 267 11.16 12.29 -23.68
N TYR A 268 10.43 12.47 -22.57
CA TYR A 268 10.94 12.95 -21.29
C TYR A 268 10.67 11.87 -20.23
N THR A 269 11.62 11.71 -19.32
CA THR A 269 11.53 10.75 -18.21
C THR A 269 11.94 11.41 -16.89
N THR A 270 11.47 10.88 -15.80
CA THR A 270 11.96 11.18 -14.45
C THR A 270 11.95 9.89 -13.63
N GLN A 271 12.61 9.90 -12.49
CA GLN A 271 12.55 8.84 -11.50
C GLN A 271 11.76 9.32 -10.28
N LEU A 272 11.16 8.37 -9.59
CA LEU A 272 10.43 8.59 -8.34
C LEU A 272 11.10 7.79 -7.24
N THR A 273 11.40 8.46 -6.13
CA THR A 273 11.89 7.78 -4.92
C THR A 273 10.74 7.61 -3.93
N TRP A 274 10.50 6.36 -3.55
CA TRP A 274 9.49 5.95 -2.58
C TRP A 274 10.14 5.62 -1.26
N THR A 275 9.55 6.11 -0.16
CA THR A 275 10.09 5.93 1.19
C THR A 275 9.02 5.36 2.11
N LEU A 276 9.30 4.21 2.72
CA LEU A 276 8.52 3.65 3.81
C LEU A 276 9.13 4.08 5.14
N ALA A 277 8.42 4.89 5.91
CA ALA A 277 8.75 5.22 7.29
C ALA A 277 7.87 4.39 8.22
N VAL A 278 8.50 3.75 9.21
CA VAL A 278 7.81 2.99 10.26
C VAL A 278 8.18 3.65 11.58
N GLU A 279 7.18 4.07 12.35
CA GLU A 279 7.44 4.52 13.72
C GLU A 279 7.61 3.28 14.59
N PRO A 280 8.78 3.11 15.21
CA PRO A 280 9.05 1.99 16.07
C PRO A 280 8.21 2.11 17.33
N GLY A 281 7.08 1.39 17.35
CA GLY A 281 6.55 0.98 18.64
C GLY A 281 7.63 0.19 19.35
N VAL A 282 7.72 0.31 20.65
CA VAL A 282 8.73 -0.39 21.47
C VAL A 282 8.68 -1.87 21.10
N SER A 283 9.71 -2.33 20.40
CA SER A 283 9.86 -3.74 20.05
C SER A 283 10.22 -4.51 21.31
N GLU A 284 9.22 -5.08 21.94
CA GLU A 284 9.42 -5.91 23.13
C GLU A 284 9.46 -7.40 22.76
N LEU A 285 10.20 -7.78 21.74
CA LEU A 285 10.57 -9.16 21.51
C LEU A 285 11.94 -9.23 20.84
N ALA A 286 12.95 -8.76 21.58
CA ALA A 286 14.28 -9.31 21.38
C ALA A 286 14.26 -10.74 21.98
N PRO A 287 14.72 -11.77 21.28
CA PRO A 287 14.88 -13.07 21.89
C PRO A 287 15.88 -12.92 23.03
N THR A 288 15.44 -13.14 24.27
CA THR A 288 16.36 -13.35 25.38
C THR A 288 17.20 -14.58 25.07
N GLU A 289 18.53 -14.41 25.00
CA GLU A 289 19.54 -15.45 24.88
C GLU A 289 19.37 -16.58 25.94
#